data_850ebbc1df36d152621e5f40bedfb47e
#
_entry.id   850ebbc1df36d152621e5f40bedfb47e
#
_cell.length_a   1.000
_cell.length_b   1.000
_cell.length_c   1.000
_cell.angle_alpha   90.00
_cell.angle_beta   90.00
_cell.angle_gamma   90.00
#
_symmetry.space_group_name_H-M   'P 1'
#
loop_
_entity.id
_entity.type
_entity.pdbx_description
1 polymer ?
#
loop_
_entity_poly.entity_id
_entity_poly.type
_entity_poly.pdbx_seq_one_letter_code
_entity_poly.pdbx_strand_id
1 'polypeptide(L)'
;MRFFQVLVFSSWCLLALFGAVSCDNMSAEPEAVPRSVTIAAEGGVATTKLKRIDGGKLKSKWTFKYVHFDLYGDVRDGAVQVDKLTDGRVKYSGAWYAFYVSKRREEIQVELKPNHTNSRRSVTFVGEHQDGFFMSFDFTAYQDASHQWLN
;
A
#
# COMPACT_ATOMS: atom_id res chain seq x y z
N MET A 1 23.65 -0.56 54.59
CA MET A 1 22.27 -0.68 54.03
C MET A 1 21.84 0.44 53.08
N ARG A 2 22.52 1.57 52.99
CA ARG A 2 22.12 2.68 52.10
C ARG A 2 22.61 2.58 50.66
N PHE A 3 23.64 1.80 50.38
CA PHE A 3 24.20 1.60 49.04
C PHE A 3 23.38 0.68 48.14
N PHE A 4 22.59 -0.24 48.70
CA PHE A 4 21.78 -1.18 47.93
C PHE A 4 20.52 -0.54 47.35
N GLN A 5 19.96 0.48 47.97
CA GLN A 5 18.75 1.16 47.49
C GLN A 5 19.01 2.07 46.28
N VAL A 6 20.20 2.65 46.17
CA VAL A 6 20.53 3.55 45.03
C VAL A 6 20.75 2.76 43.75
N LEU A 7 21.30 1.54 43.84
CA LEU A 7 21.52 0.69 42.67
C LEU A 7 20.21 0.12 42.05
N VAL A 8 19.20 -0.16 42.88
CA VAL A 8 17.91 -0.66 42.40
C VAL A 8 17.11 0.43 41.70
N PHE A 9 17.15 1.69 42.19
CA PHE A 9 16.47 2.81 41.55
C PHE A 9 17.08 3.20 40.21
N SER A 10 18.38 3.13 40.06
CA SER A 10 19.05 3.46 38.79
C SER A 10 18.77 2.41 37.71
N SER A 11 18.62 1.12 38.09
CA SER A 11 18.30 0.05 37.15
C SER A 11 16.87 0.14 36.63
N TRP A 12 15.91 0.60 37.43
CA TRP A 12 14.53 0.78 36.99
C TRP A 12 14.33 1.99 36.10
N CYS A 13 15.09 3.08 36.33
CA CYS A 13 15.07 4.24 35.43
C CYS A 13 15.68 3.95 34.06
N LEU A 14 16.70 3.10 33.98
CA LEU A 14 17.28 2.67 32.70
C LEU A 14 16.33 1.76 31.90
N LEU A 15 15.59 0.87 32.54
CA LEU A 15 14.58 0.03 31.88
C LEU A 15 13.38 0.85 31.36
N ALA A 16 12.98 1.92 32.05
CA ALA A 16 11.90 2.80 31.60
C ALA A 16 12.30 3.66 30.39
N LEU A 17 13.58 3.99 30.22
CA LEU A 17 14.07 4.76 29.06
C LEU A 17 14.16 3.92 27.78
N PHE A 18 14.35 2.60 27.87
CA PHE A 18 14.36 1.71 26.69
C PHE A 18 12.95 1.28 26.23
N GLY A 19 11.93 1.41 27.07
CA GLY A 19 10.54 1.04 26.72
C GLY A 19 9.78 2.09 25.92
N ALA A 20 10.27 3.33 25.84
CA ALA A 20 9.54 4.44 25.20
C ALA A 20 9.91 4.69 23.72
N VAL A 21 10.94 4.03 23.19
CA VAL A 21 11.45 4.30 21.84
C VAL A 21 10.80 3.42 20.76
N SER A 22 10.03 2.40 21.16
CA SER A 22 9.56 1.37 20.21
C SER A 22 8.20 1.62 19.55
N CYS A 23 7.40 2.60 19.98
CA CYS A 23 6.04 2.76 19.44
C CYS A 23 5.85 3.90 18.43
N ASP A 24 6.78 4.82 18.31
CA ASP A 24 6.59 6.02 17.46
C ASP A 24 6.77 5.74 15.95
N ASN A 25 7.45 4.67 15.57
CA ASN A 25 7.73 4.40 14.15
C ASN A 25 6.58 3.66 13.45
N MET A 26 5.80 2.85 14.15
CA MET A 26 4.68 2.10 13.55
C MET A 26 3.50 3.02 13.18
N SER A 27 3.27 4.10 13.91
CA SER A 27 2.20 5.06 13.62
C SER A 27 2.46 5.93 12.39
N ALA A 28 3.70 5.96 11.90
CA ALA A 28 4.09 6.75 10.73
C ALA A 28 3.83 6.06 9.38
N GLU A 29 3.40 4.79 9.41
CA GLU A 29 3.22 3.99 8.21
C GLU A 29 2.07 4.45 7.34
N PRO A 30 2.25 4.42 5.99
CA PRO A 30 1.16 4.66 5.08
C PRO A 30 0.20 3.46 5.07
N GLU A 31 -1.09 3.77 5.06
CA GLU A 31 -2.18 2.82 4.86
C GLU A 31 -3.07 3.31 3.73
N ALA A 32 -3.47 2.40 2.83
CA ALA A 32 -4.44 2.70 1.79
C ALA A 32 -5.88 2.67 2.36
N VAL A 33 -6.64 3.73 2.14
CA VAL A 33 -8.03 3.83 2.61
C VAL A 33 -8.95 4.28 1.46
N PRO A 34 -9.78 3.38 0.91
CA PRO A 34 -9.90 1.95 1.21
C PRO A 34 -8.67 1.13 0.75
N ARG A 35 -8.42 -0.01 1.40
CA ARG A 35 -7.34 -0.95 1.02
C ARG A 35 -7.68 -1.73 -0.25
N SER A 36 -8.96 -1.89 -0.55
CA SER A 36 -9.40 -2.57 -1.77
C SER A 36 -10.64 -1.92 -2.37
N VAL A 37 -10.79 -2.09 -3.67
CA VAL A 37 -11.94 -1.65 -4.45
C VAL A 37 -12.39 -2.76 -5.40
N THR A 38 -13.64 -2.74 -5.80
CA THR A 38 -14.16 -3.62 -6.85
C THR A 38 -14.59 -2.76 -8.03
N ILE A 39 -14.16 -3.15 -9.22
CA ILE A 39 -14.46 -2.49 -10.50
C ILE A 39 -15.24 -3.50 -11.36
N ALA A 40 -16.24 -3.03 -12.05
CA ALA A 40 -17.07 -3.86 -12.93
C ALA A 40 -16.26 -4.45 -14.10
N ALA A 41 -16.81 -5.46 -14.76
CA ALA A 41 -16.17 -6.13 -15.90
C ALA A 41 -15.84 -5.19 -17.06
N GLU A 42 -16.66 -4.16 -17.28
CA GLU A 42 -16.49 -3.15 -18.33
C GLU A 42 -15.22 -2.31 -18.15
N GLY A 43 -14.57 -2.44 -17.01
CA GLY A 43 -13.45 -1.59 -16.62
C GLY A 43 -13.90 -0.33 -15.91
N GLY A 44 -12.94 0.51 -15.59
CA GLY A 44 -13.22 1.76 -14.90
C GLY A 44 -12.06 2.24 -14.05
N VAL A 45 -12.36 3.24 -13.24
CA VAL A 45 -11.38 3.95 -12.42
C VAL A 45 -11.85 3.94 -10.97
N ALA A 46 -10.91 3.74 -10.05
CA ALA A 46 -11.13 3.88 -8.62
C ALA A 46 -9.91 4.53 -7.95
N THR A 47 -10.10 5.08 -6.76
CA THR A 47 -9.05 5.84 -6.07
C THR A 47 -8.99 5.43 -4.61
N THR A 48 -7.78 5.34 -4.07
CA THR A 48 -7.52 5.24 -2.65
C THR A 48 -6.67 6.42 -2.17
N LYS A 49 -6.86 6.81 -0.92
CA LYS A 49 -6.02 7.80 -0.25
C LYS A 49 -5.05 7.09 0.69
N LEU A 50 -3.81 7.56 0.69
CA LEU A 50 -2.82 7.10 1.64
C LEU A 50 -2.87 7.98 2.89
N LYS A 51 -2.99 7.35 4.04
CA LYS A 51 -3.02 8.00 5.36
C LYS A 51 -2.00 7.32 6.26
N ARG A 52 -1.59 8.00 7.31
CA ARG A 52 -0.89 7.33 8.42
C ARG A 52 -1.89 6.50 9.21
N ILE A 53 -1.44 5.37 9.76
CA ILE A 53 -2.26 4.48 10.60
C ILE A 53 -2.86 5.24 11.80
N ASP A 54 -2.12 6.20 12.38
CA ASP A 54 -2.59 7.06 13.48
C ASP A 54 -3.51 8.20 13.04
N GLY A 55 -3.86 8.28 11.74
CA GLY A 55 -4.67 9.36 11.17
C GLY A 55 -3.91 10.68 10.97
N GLY A 56 -2.62 10.75 11.29
CA GLY A 56 -1.79 11.93 11.08
C GLY A 56 -1.52 12.21 9.60
N LYS A 57 -0.88 13.35 9.33
CA LYS A 57 -0.49 13.72 7.97
C LYS A 57 0.61 12.80 7.45
N LEU A 58 0.40 12.22 6.25
CA LEU A 58 1.40 11.39 5.59
C LEU A 58 2.67 12.21 5.30
N LYS A 59 3.80 11.72 5.79
CA LYS A 59 5.11 12.23 5.40
C LYS A 59 5.62 11.35 4.28
N SER A 60 5.34 11.67 3.04
CA SER A 60 5.57 10.90 1.80
C SER A 60 6.95 10.22 1.67
N LYS A 61 7.27 9.31 2.58
CA LYS A 61 8.55 8.57 2.64
C LYS A 61 8.38 7.10 2.25
N TRP A 62 7.59 6.84 1.24
CA TRP A 62 7.44 5.51 0.69
C TRP A 62 7.85 5.43 -0.78
N THR A 63 8.18 4.24 -1.25
CA THR A 63 8.50 3.96 -2.64
C THR A 63 7.63 2.83 -3.17
N PHE A 64 7.44 2.79 -4.48
CA PHE A 64 6.87 1.63 -5.16
C PHE A 64 7.80 0.43 -4.99
N LYS A 65 7.23 -0.74 -4.70
CA LYS A 65 7.98 -1.98 -4.56
C LYS A 65 7.73 -2.91 -5.74
N TYR A 66 6.50 -3.35 -5.92
CA TYR A 66 6.07 -4.20 -7.04
C TYR A 66 4.56 -4.16 -7.23
N VAL A 67 4.11 -4.75 -8.32
CA VAL A 67 2.70 -5.12 -8.54
C VAL A 67 2.63 -6.64 -8.62
N HIS A 68 1.65 -7.23 -7.97
CA HIS A 68 1.27 -8.60 -8.24
C HIS A 68 -0.19 -8.69 -8.67
N PHE A 69 -0.57 -9.74 -9.36
CA PHE A 69 -1.93 -9.96 -9.79
C PHE A 69 -2.33 -11.42 -9.69
N ASP A 70 -3.60 -11.64 -9.44
CA ASP A 70 -4.26 -12.93 -9.57
C ASP A 70 -5.04 -12.92 -10.88
N LEU A 71 -4.67 -13.83 -11.76
CA LEU A 71 -5.32 -14.09 -13.02
C LEU A 71 -5.71 -15.56 -13.06
N TYR A 72 -6.99 -15.86 -12.88
CA TYR A 72 -7.51 -17.24 -12.86
C TYR A 72 -6.94 -18.12 -11.73
N GLY A 73 -6.64 -17.54 -10.56
CA GLY A 73 -6.04 -18.26 -9.44
C GLY A 73 -4.51 -18.42 -9.52
N ASP A 74 -3.87 -17.83 -10.52
CA ASP A 74 -2.43 -17.81 -10.68
C ASP A 74 -1.86 -16.46 -10.23
N VAL A 75 -1.30 -16.43 -9.03
CA VAL A 75 -0.71 -15.21 -8.44
C VAL A 75 0.71 -15.03 -8.96
N ARG A 76 0.97 -13.89 -9.58
CA ARG A 76 2.28 -13.56 -10.18
C ARG A 76 2.70 -12.14 -9.87
N ASP A 77 4.02 -11.94 -9.82
CA ASP A 77 4.61 -10.61 -9.90
C ASP A 77 4.46 -10.06 -11.33
N GLY A 78 3.89 -8.87 -11.43
CA GLY A 78 3.64 -8.22 -12.72
C GLY A 78 4.87 -7.47 -13.24
N ALA A 79 5.18 -7.65 -14.53
CA ALA A 79 6.06 -6.73 -15.24
C ALA A 79 5.38 -5.35 -15.29
N VAL A 80 6.09 -4.29 -14.88
CA VAL A 80 5.54 -2.95 -14.75
C VAL A 80 6.34 -1.97 -15.60
N GLN A 81 5.65 -1.25 -16.48
CA GLN A 81 6.18 -0.07 -17.12
C GLN A 81 5.98 1.14 -16.23
N VAL A 82 7.02 1.97 -16.08
CA VAL A 82 7.00 3.16 -15.21
C VAL A 82 7.18 4.41 -16.06
N ASP A 83 6.19 5.29 -16.04
CA ASP A 83 6.20 6.55 -16.79
C ASP A 83 6.01 7.74 -15.84
N LYS A 84 6.85 8.77 -15.99
CA LYS A 84 6.65 10.07 -15.33
C LYS A 84 5.79 10.95 -16.23
N LEU A 85 4.64 11.37 -15.71
CA LEU A 85 3.69 12.20 -16.45
C LEU A 85 4.03 13.70 -16.32
N THR A 86 3.59 14.49 -17.28
CA THR A 86 3.81 15.95 -17.32
C THR A 86 3.16 16.70 -16.17
N ASP A 87 2.08 16.17 -15.58
CA ASP A 87 1.39 16.71 -14.40
C ASP A 87 2.07 16.35 -13.07
N GLY A 88 3.18 15.62 -13.13
CA GLY A 88 3.98 15.20 -11.99
C GLY A 88 3.51 13.91 -11.33
N ARG A 89 2.48 13.24 -11.84
CA ARG A 89 2.11 11.87 -11.42
C ARG A 89 3.12 10.86 -11.97
N VAL A 90 3.18 9.70 -11.31
CA VAL A 90 3.92 8.53 -11.82
C VAL A 90 2.91 7.45 -12.15
N LYS A 91 2.99 6.91 -13.37
CA LYS A 91 2.17 5.81 -13.85
C LYS A 91 2.95 4.50 -13.77
N TYR A 92 2.33 3.48 -13.19
CA TYR A 92 2.80 2.10 -13.13
C TYR A 92 1.79 1.23 -13.87
N SER A 93 2.15 0.66 -15.01
CA SER A 93 1.16 0.00 -15.87
C SER A 93 1.61 -1.35 -16.42
N GLY A 94 0.63 -2.21 -16.65
CA GLY A 94 0.74 -3.46 -17.36
C GLY A 94 -0.28 -3.55 -18.51
N ALA A 95 -0.49 -4.76 -19.02
CA ALA A 95 -1.34 -4.96 -20.21
C ALA A 95 -2.80 -4.51 -20.01
N TRP A 96 -3.36 -4.66 -18.82
CA TRP A 96 -4.79 -4.44 -18.55
C TRP A 96 -5.08 -3.51 -17.35
N TYR A 97 -4.05 -3.00 -16.67
CA TYR A 97 -4.15 -2.10 -15.54
C TYR A 97 -3.18 -0.92 -15.66
N ALA A 98 -3.51 0.15 -14.95
CA ALA A 98 -2.58 1.25 -14.68
C ALA A 98 -2.86 1.84 -13.30
N PHE A 99 -1.81 2.08 -12.52
CA PHE A 99 -1.86 2.84 -11.29
C PHE A 99 -1.22 4.20 -11.50
N TYR A 100 -1.87 5.25 -11.05
CA TYR A 100 -1.38 6.63 -11.10
C TYR A 100 -1.16 7.13 -9.68
N VAL A 101 0.08 7.33 -9.32
CA VAL A 101 0.47 7.87 -8.02
C VAL A 101 0.54 9.39 -8.12
N SER A 102 -0.17 10.09 -7.26
CA SER A 102 -0.17 11.55 -7.20
C SER A 102 1.23 12.11 -6.90
N LYS A 103 1.51 13.35 -7.35
CA LYS A 103 2.79 14.03 -7.12
C LYS A 103 3.18 14.08 -5.63
N ARG A 104 2.20 14.22 -4.73
CA ARG A 104 2.42 14.23 -3.28
C ARG A 104 2.47 12.85 -2.65
N ARG A 105 2.24 11.79 -3.45
CA ARG A 105 2.16 10.40 -2.99
C ARG A 105 1.12 10.16 -1.89
N GLU A 106 0.04 10.94 -1.92
CA GLU A 106 -1.06 10.86 -0.96
C GLU A 106 -2.29 10.14 -1.54
N GLU A 107 -2.24 9.83 -2.84
CA GLU A 107 -3.36 9.21 -3.56
C GLU A 107 -2.84 8.27 -4.64
N ILE A 108 -3.52 7.13 -4.79
CA ILE A 108 -3.29 6.16 -5.86
C ILE A 108 -4.63 5.96 -6.57
N GLN A 109 -4.66 6.26 -7.86
CA GLN A 109 -5.78 5.95 -8.74
C GLN A 109 -5.44 4.67 -9.50
N VAL A 110 -6.39 3.74 -9.60
CA VAL A 110 -6.29 2.56 -10.46
C VAL A 110 -7.26 2.69 -11.63
N GLU A 111 -6.80 2.31 -12.80
CA GLU A 111 -7.59 2.19 -14.01
C GLU A 111 -7.48 0.76 -14.53
N LEU A 112 -8.60 0.09 -14.76
CA LEU A 112 -8.66 -1.25 -15.32
C LEU A 112 -9.35 -1.23 -16.68
N LYS A 113 -8.75 -1.91 -17.66
CA LYS A 113 -9.37 -2.17 -18.97
C LYS A 113 -10.46 -3.24 -18.82
N PRO A 114 -11.40 -3.35 -19.78
CA PRO A 114 -12.46 -4.36 -19.72
C PRO A 114 -11.91 -5.77 -19.52
N ASN A 115 -12.61 -6.54 -18.69
CA ASN A 115 -12.36 -7.96 -18.47
C ASN A 115 -13.36 -8.77 -19.33
N HIS A 116 -12.87 -9.29 -20.44
CA HIS A 116 -13.70 -10.10 -21.36
C HIS A 116 -13.72 -11.59 -21.00
N THR A 117 -13.28 -11.94 -19.79
CA THR A 117 -13.20 -13.34 -19.34
C THR A 117 -14.32 -13.66 -18.35
N ASN A 118 -14.64 -14.95 -18.22
CA ASN A 118 -15.63 -15.43 -17.26
C ASN A 118 -15.07 -15.57 -15.83
N SER A 119 -13.89 -15.02 -15.58
CA SER A 119 -13.24 -15.13 -14.27
C SER A 119 -12.93 -13.76 -13.70
N ARG A 120 -13.15 -13.62 -12.40
CA ARG A 120 -12.67 -12.46 -11.63
C ARG A 120 -11.14 -12.41 -11.64
N ARG A 121 -10.59 -11.22 -11.68
CA ARG A 121 -9.15 -10.99 -11.55
C ARG A 121 -8.86 -9.87 -10.56
N SER A 122 -7.63 -9.82 -10.08
CA SER A 122 -7.20 -8.73 -9.22
C SER A 122 -5.79 -8.25 -9.56
N VAL A 123 -5.52 -7.02 -9.18
CA VAL A 123 -4.18 -6.43 -9.24
C VAL A 123 -3.92 -5.66 -7.96
N THR A 124 -2.76 -5.87 -7.36
CA THR A 124 -2.34 -5.24 -6.11
C THR A 124 -1.09 -4.41 -6.31
N PHE A 125 -1.19 -3.14 -5.96
CA PHE A 125 -0.06 -2.23 -5.86
C PHE A 125 0.56 -2.35 -4.47
N VAL A 126 1.86 -2.55 -4.39
CA VAL A 126 2.60 -2.64 -3.13
C VAL A 126 3.60 -1.50 -3.04
N GLY A 127 3.48 -0.72 -1.98
CA GLY A 127 4.44 0.31 -1.62
C GLY A 127 5.21 -0.07 -0.35
N GLU A 128 6.43 0.43 -0.21
CA GLU A 128 7.32 0.16 0.91
C GLU A 128 7.74 1.45 1.60
N HIS A 129 7.65 1.47 2.93
CA HIS A 129 8.09 2.59 3.74
C HIS A 129 9.63 2.62 3.83
N GLN A 130 10.24 3.82 3.72
CA GLN A 130 11.70 3.96 3.66
C GLN A 130 12.39 4.03 5.03
N ASP A 131 11.68 4.33 6.10
CA ASP A 131 12.25 4.58 7.41
C ASP A 131 12.24 3.31 8.30
N GLY A 132 13.16 2.39 8.05
CA GLY A 132 13.80 1.54 9.06
C GLY A 132 13.17 0.20 9.43
N PHE A 133 11.93 -0.10 9.13
CA PHE A 133 11.36 -1.44 9.20
C PHE A 133 10.62 -1.70 7.89
N PHE A 134 10.87 -2.85 7.28
CA PHE A 134 10.35 -3.28 5.97
C PHE A 134 8.83 -3.46 5.95
N MET A 135 8.10 -2.41 6.35
CA MET A 135 6.65 -2.44 6.35
C MET A 135 6.15 -1.99 4.98
N SER A 136 5.36 -2.82 4.36
CA SER A 136 4.70 -2.53 3.10
C SER A 136 3.21 -2.25 3.34
N PHE A 137 2.63 -1.39 2.50
CA PHE A 137 1.19 -1.26 2.37
C PHE A 137 0.75 -1.78 1.01
N ASP A 138 -0.49 -2.19 0.92
CA ASP A 138 -1.10 -2.72 -0.28
C ASP A 138 -2.40 -2.01 -0.63
N PHE A 139 -2.66 -1.89 -1.93
CA PHE A 139 -3.93 -1.44 -2.48
C PHE A 139 -4.36 -2.39 -3.60
N THR A 140 -5.46 -3.10 -3.41
CA THR A 140 -5.96 -4.12 -4.34
C THR A 140 -7.19 -3.64 -5.12
N ALA A 141 -7.15 -3.76 -6.43
CA ALA A 141 -8.30 -3.61 -7.29
C ALA A 141 -8.77 -4.99 -7.77
N TYR A 142 -9.98 -5.36 -7.38
CA TYR A 142 -10.69 -6.52 -7.90
C TYR A 142 -11.49 -6.11 -9.12
N GLN A 143 -11.54 -6.98 -10.13
CA GLN A 143 -12.41 -6.77 -11.29
C GLN A 143 -13.32 -7.98 -11.51
N ASP A 144 -14.58 -7.70 -11.66
CA ASP A 144 -15.59 -8.73 -11.88
C ASP A 144 -15.40 -9.45 -13.22
N ALA A 145 -15.91 -10.67 -13.29
CA ALA A 145 -15.99 -11.43 -14.53
C ALA A 145 -17.02 -10.81 -15.48
N SER A 146 -16.77 -10.89 -16.77
CA SER A 146 -17.79 -10.57 -17.77
C SER A 146 -18.85 -11.69 -17.77
N HIS A 147 -20.07 -11.36 -17.39
CA HIS A 147 -21.23 -12.25 -17.55
C HIS A 147 -21.72 -12.17 -19.00
N GLN A 148 -20.95 -12.73 -19.93
CA GLN A 148 -21.51 -13.00 -21.25
C GLN A 148 -22.50 -14.16 -21.10
N TRP A 149 -23.78 -13.85 -20.95
CA TRP A 149 -24.83 -14.84 -21.19
C TRP A 149 -24.68 -15.29 -22.64
N LEU A 150 -24.35 -16.54 -22.81
CA LEU A 150 -24.42 -17.19 -24.13
C LEU A 150 -25.89 -17.15 -24.57
N ASN A 151 -26.24 -16.19 -25.44
CA ASN A 151 -27.48 -16.19 -26.20
C ASN A 151 -27.36 -17.19 -27.34
#